data_42dae1e50a1ede06959e0f55e2a696e1
#
_entry.id   42dae1e50a1ede06959e0f55e2a696e1
#
_cell.length_a   1.000
_cell.length_b   1.000
_cell.length_c   1.000
_cell.angle_alpha   90.00
_cell.angle_beta   90.00
_cell.angle_gamma   90.00
#
_symmetry.space_group_name_H-M   'P 1'
#
loop_
_entity.id
_entity.type
_entity.pdbx_description
1 polymer ?
#
loop_
_entity_poly.entity_id
_entity_poly.type
_entity_poly.pdbx_seq_one_letter_code
_entity_poly.pdbx_strand_id
1 'polypeptide(L)'
;MHSASDTLTTAPLPSSIADQIGFLLSKTHLRIHNHANEALAPLGLNVKHYGLLTVIVHEGPIPQGRLGEIMRIDRTTMVGFIDDLERDGHVDRTRNPEDRRAYALVATPGGKRLQRSAAAVMRKVQSAALSPLTADERRELQRMLRILVETG
;
A
#
# COMPACT_ATOMS: atom_id res chain seq x y z
N MET A 1 14.25 -18.59 21.00
CA MET A 1 13.03 -19.25 20.48
C MET A 1 11.85 -18.85 21.34
N HIS A 2 11.13 -17.82 20.97
CA HIS A 2 9.79 -17.59 21.49
C HIS A 2 8.95 -17.10 20.32
N SER A 3 8.24 -18.04 19.74
CA SER A 3 7.13 -17.78 18.84
C SER A 3 6.00 -17.22 19.69
N ALA A 4 5.91 -15.90 19.76
CA ALA A 4 4.71 -15.25 20.25
C ALA A 4 3.71 -15.26 19.08
N SER A 5 2.97 -16.36 18.95
CA SER A 5 1.69 -16.33 18.26
C SER A 5 0.80 -15.40 19.06
N ASP A 6 0.76 -14.14 18.63
CA ASP A 6 -0.20 -13.16 19.12
C ASP A 6 -1.58 -13.60 18.62
N THR A 7 -2.17 -14.54 19.34
CA THR A 7 -3.59 -14.84 19.29
C THR A 7 -4.29 -13.60 19.85
N LEU A 8 -4.50 -12.61 18.95
CA LEU A 8 -5.37 -11.49 19.26
C LEU A 8 -6.71 -12.05 19.70
N THR A 9 -6.95 -11.97 20.99
CA THR A 9 -8.18 -12.37 21.65
C THR A 9 -9.35 -11.77 20.90
N THR A 10 -10.19 -12.61 20.30
CA THR A 10 -11.44 -12.23 19.64
C THR A 10 -12.55 -11.93 20.65
N ALA A 11 -12.22 -11.23 21.73
CA ALA A 11 -13.23 -10.75 22.67
C ALA A 11 -14.13 -9.74 21.94
N PRO A 12 -15.46 -9.82 22.11
CA PRO A 12 -16.36 -8.86 21.51
C PRO A 12 -16.04 -7.45 22.05
N LEU A 13 -16.08 -6.47 21.15
CA LEU A 13 -15.83 -5.08 21.52
C LEU A 13 -16.95 -4.57 22.44
N PRO A 14 -16.62 -3.84 23.52
CA PRO A 14 -17.63 -3.13 24.29
C PRO A 14 -18.45 -2.18 23.40
N SER A 15 -19.75 -2.07 23.64
CA SER A 15 -20.65 -1.21 22.85
C SER A 15 -20.19 0.26 22.81
N SER A 16 -19.54 0.75 23.86
CA SER A 16 -18.97 2.09 23.94
C SER A 16 -17.93 2.39 22.85
N ILE A 17 -17.30 1.38 22.27
CA ILE A 17 -16.27 1.50 21.23
C ILE A 17 -16.75 0.90 19.91
N ALA A 18 -17.60 -0.13 19.95
CA ALA A 18 -18.08 -0.86 18.78
C ALA A 18 -18.83 0.04 17.77
N ASP A 19 -19.43 1.13 18.23
CA ASP A 19 -20.17 2.09 17.40
C ASP A 19 -19.28 3.24 16.88
N GLN A 20 -18.00 3.29 17.24
CA GLN A 20 -17.10 4.35 16.81
C GLN A 20 -16.39 3.98 15.51
N ILE A 21 -16.87 4.52 14.39
CA ILE A 21 -16.36 4.25 13.04
C ILE A 21 -14.85 4.52 12.94
N GLY A 22 -14.36 5.63 13.50
CA GLY A 22 -12.93 5.97 13.50
C GLY A 22 -12.06 4.94 14.20
N PHE A 23 -12.54 4.41 15.33
CA PHE A 23 -11.87 3.33 16.06
C PHE A 23 -11.83 2.03 15.23
N LEU A 24 -12.96 1.65 14.64
CA LEU A 24 -13.06 0.45 13.81
C LEU A 24 -12.15 0.53 12.59
N LEU A 25 -12.14 1.66 11.89
CA LEU A 25 -11.24 1.91 10.75
C LEU A 25 -9.77 1.83 11.16
N SER A 26 -9.40 2.46 12.27
CA SER A 26 -8.03 2.44 12.79
C SER A 26 -7.56 1.03 13.13
N LYS A 27 -8.37 0.25 13.85
CA LYS A 27 -8.02 -1.13 14.21
C LYS A 27 -7.97 -2.07 13.02
N THR A 28 -8.90 -1.91 12.09
CA THR A 28 -8.91 -2.70 10.84
C THR A 28 -7.68 -2.37 9.99
N HIS A 29 -7.38 -1.08 9.81
CA HIS A 29 -6.19 -0.64 9.09
C HIS A 29 -4.91 -1.22 9.71
N LEU A 30 -4.72 -1.06 11.02
CA LEU A 30 -3.51 -1.53 11.70
C LEU A 30 -3.31 -3.05 11.51
N ARG A 31 -4.37 -3.85 11.65
CA ARG A 31 -4.31 -5.30 11.44
C ARG A 31 -3.91 -5.65 10.02
N ILE A 32 -4.57 -5.06 9.02
CA ILE A 32 -4.27 -5.32 7.60
C ILE A 32 -2.86 -4.85 7.26
N HIS A 33 -2.47 -3.67 7.74
CA HIS A 33 -1.15 -3.09 7.48
C HIS A 33 -0.02 -3.96 8.02
N ASN A 34 -0.14 -4.47 9.25
CA ASN A 34 0.87 -5.34 9.85
C ASN A 34 1.00 -6.65 9.08
N HIS A 35 -0.10 -7.34 8.80
CA HIS A 35 -0.08 -8.57 8.01
C HIS A 35 0.48 -8.34 6.59
N ALA A 36 0.15 -7.21 5.97
CA ALA A 36 0.70 -6.87 4.66
C ALA A 36 2.22 -6.64 4.70
N ASN A 37 2.74 -5.94 5.70
CA ASN A 37 4.18 -5.75 5.87
C ASN A 37 4.91 -7.07 6.11
N GLU A 38 4.37 -7.94 6.97
CA GLU A 38 4.94 -9.28 7.21
C GLU A 38 4.96 -10.11 5.93
N ALA A 39 3.87 -10.11 5.16
CA ALA A 39 3.76 -10.86 3.92
C ALA A 39 4.65 -10.32 2.78
N LEU A 40 4.90 -9.01 2.74
CA LEU A 40 5.77 -8.36 1.75
C LEU A 40 7.25 -8.41 2.10
N ALA A 41 7.61 -8.60 3.38
CA ALA A 41 8.99 -8.60 3.85
C ALA A 41 9.92 -9.57 3.09
N PRO A 42 9.51 -10.82 2.74
CA PRO A 42 10.33 -11.72 1.93
C PRO A 42 10.66 -11.20 0.52
N LEU A 43 9.89 -10.23 0.02
CA LEU A 43 10.13 -9.55 -1.26
C LEU A 43 11.00 -8.28 -1.12
N GLY A 44 11.45 -7.96 0.09
CA GLY A 44 12.18 -6.74 0.38
C GLY A 44 11.32 -5.47 0.36
N LEU A 45 10.01 -5.61 0.48
CA LEU A 45 9.05 -4.50 0.42
C LEU A 45 8.28 -4.34 1.72
N ASN A 46 7.76 -3.14 1.92
CA ASN A 46 6.65 -2.85 2.83
C ASN A 46 5.45 -2.30 2.03
N VAL A 47 4.35 -2.02 2.71
CA VAL A 47 3.13 -1.50 2.07
C VAL A 47 3.36 -0.20 1.31
N LYS A 48 4.23 0.68 1.82
CA LYS A 48 4.53 1.96 1.14
C LYS A 48 5.34 1.75 -0.14
N HIS A 49 6.40 0.93 -0.10
CA HIS A 49 7.15 0.55 -1.30
C HIS A 49 6.24 -0.10 -2.35
N TYR A 50 5.38 -1.03 -1.93
CA TYR A 50 4.42 -1.68 -2.83
C TYR A 50 3.47 -0.68 -3.49
N GLY A 51 2.90 0.23 -2.71
CA GLY A 51 1.99 1.27 -3.22
C GLY A 51 2.67 2.17 -4.24
N LEU A 52 3.86 2.69 -3.93
CA LEU A 52 4.65 3.53 -4.83
C LEU A 52 5.03 2.79 -6.11
N LEU A 53 5.56 1.58 -5.99
CA LEU A 53 5.93 0.75 -7.14
C LEU A 53 4.71 0.44 -8.02
N THR A 54 3.55 0.20 -7.43
CA THR A 54 2.31 -0.05 -8.16
C THR A 54 1.91 1.15 -9.01
N VAL A 55 1.92 2.37 -8.44
CA VAL A 55 1.61 3.58 -9.20
C VAL A 55 2.63 3.81 -10.30
N ILE A 56 3.93 3.65 -10.03
CA ILE A 56 4.98 3.83 -11.05
C ILE A 56 4.84 2.82 -12.20
N VAL A 57 4.48 1.57 -11.91
CA VAL A 57 4.27 0.54 -12.95
C VAL A 57 3.11 0.88 -13.88
N HIS A 58 2.02 1.43 -13.34
CA HIS A 58 0.80 1.67 -14.10
C HIS A 58 0.72 3.07 -14.72
N GLU A 59 1.28 4.08 -14.04
CA GLU A 59 1.19 5.49 -14.45
C GLU A 59 2.51 6.06 -14.98
N GLY A 60 3.61 5.28 -14.90
CA GLY A 60 4.92 5.77 -15.34
C GLY A 60 5.05 5.94 -16.87
N PRO A 61 5.85 6.91 -17.34
CA PRO A 61 6.72 7.81 -16.57
C PRO A 61 5.93 8.83 -15.72
N ILE A 62 6.24 8.93 -14.43
CA ILE A 62 5.53 9.83 -13.52
C ILE A 62 6.52 10.74 -12.76
N PRO A 63 6.31 12.08 -12.74
CA PRO A 63 7.12 12.97 -11.91
C PRO A 63 6.99 12.62 -10.43
N GLN A 64 8.11 12.66 -9.69
CA GLN A 64 8.12 12.32 -8.25
C GLN A 64 7.17 13.19 -7.43
N GLY A 65 7.03 14.49 -7.75
CA GLY A 65 6.08 15.37 -7.08
C GLY A 65 4.63 14.93 -7.29
N ARG A 66 4.28 14.53 -8.51
CA ARG A 66 2.93 14.01 -8.82
C ARG A 66 2.64 12.70 -8.10
N LEU A 67 3.63 11.82 -8.00
CA LEU A 67 3.51 10.59 -7.21
C LEU A 67 3.25 10.89 -5.72
N GLY A 68 3.95 11.90 -5.16
CA GLY A 68 3.74 12.36 -3.78
C GLY A 68 2.32 12.87 -3.52
N GLU A 69 1.77 13.65 -4.45
CA GLU A 69 0.39 14.13 -4.38
C GLU A 69 -0.62 12.96 -4.40
N ILE A 70 -0.47 12.02 -5.32
CA ILE A 70 -1.36 10.85 -5.44
C ILE A 70 -1.32 10.00 -4.17
N MET A 71 -0.11 9.75 -3.66
CA MET A 71 0.12 8.88 -2.52
C MET A 71 -0.05 9.60 -1.18
N ARG A 72 -0.25 10.93 -1.20
CA ARG A 72 -0.31 11.79 0.01
C ARG A 72 0.86 11.57 0.95
N ILE A 73 2.06 11.49 0.36
CA ILE A 73 3.33 11.30 1.07
C ILE A 73 4.14 12.60 0.94
N ASP A 74 4.68 13.09 2.04
CA ASP A 74 5.55 14.25 2.03
C ASP A 74 6.85 14.01 1.24
N ARG A 75 7.46 15.11 0.77
CA ARG A 75 8.63 15.05 -0.12
C ARG A 75 9.81 14.30 0.50
N THR A 76 10.10 14.53 1.77
CA THR A 76 11.27 13.94 2.46
C THR A 76 11.11 12.44 2.60
N THR A 77 9.95 11.98 3.03
CA THR A 77 9.61 10.56 3.14
C THR A 77 9.61 9.89 1.76
N MET A 78 9.09 10.58 0.73
CA MET A 78 9.06 10.07 -0.65
C MET A 78 10.47 9.80 -1.19
N VAL A 79 11.41 10.72 -0.98
CA VAL A 79 12.80 10.57 -1.44
C VAL A 79 13.40 9.27 -0.92
N GLY A 80 13.26 8.98 0.38
CA GLY A 80 13.82 7.75 0.98
C GLY A 80 13.27 6.48 0.34
N PHE A 81 11.96 6.39 0.12
CA PHE A 81 11.36 5.22 -0.52
C PHE A 81 11.76 5.05 -1.98
N ILE A 82 11.86 6.15 -2.73
CA ILE A 82 12.29 6.09 -4.13
C ILE A 82 13.77 5.72 -4.24
N ASP A 83 14.61 6.25 -3.37
CA ASP A 83 16.04 5.88 -3.32
C ASP A 83 16.23 4.40 -3.01
N ASP A 84 15.42 3.82 -2.12
CA ASP A 84 15.41 2.38 -1.86
C ASP A 84 15.05 1.58 -3.12
N LEU A 85 13.96 1.93 -3.79
CA LEU A 85 13.51 1.24 -5.00
C LEU A 85 14.51 1.39 -6.17
N GLU A 86 15.16 2.54 -6.30
CA GLU A 86 16.19 2.78 -7.30
C GLU A 86 17.48 2.00 -7.01
N ARG A 87 17.96 2.04 -5.76
CA ARG A 87 19.15 1.28 -5.31
C ARG A 87 18.96 -0.22 -5.56
N ASP A 88 17.77 -0.74 -5.32
CA ASP A 88 17.46 -2.15 -5.50
C ASP A 88 17.12 -2.51 -6.96
N GLY A 89 17.20 -1.56 -7.88
CA GLY A 89 17.05 -1.77 -9.32
C GLY A 89 15.61 -1.97 -9.80
N HIS A 90 14.63 -1.48 -9.05
CA HIS A 90 13.21 -1.63 -9.38
C HIS A 90 12.61 -0.41 -10.08
N VAL A 91 13.22 0.75 -9.91
CA VAL A 91 12.82 2.03 -10.49
C VAL A 91 14.04 2.76 -11.03
N ASP A 92 13.87 3.45 -12.14
CA ASP A 92 14.85 4.35 -12.71
C ASP A 92 14.31 5.79 -12.76
N ARG A 93 15.20 6.77 -12.61
CA ARG A 93 14.91 8.18 -12.92
C ARG A 93 15.30 8.46 -14.37
N THR A 94 14.34 8.87 -15.17
CA THR A 94 14.55 9.29 -16.56
C THR A 94 14.20 10.75 -16.72
N ARG A 95 14.59 11.36 -17.87
CA ARG A 95 14.13 12.72 -18.16
C ARG A 95 12.63 12.70 -18.42
N ASN A 96 11.91 13.67 -17.82
CA ASN A 96 10.47 13.81 -18.03
C ASN A 96 10.22 14.15 -19.52
N PRO A 97 9.39 13.39 -20.24
CA PRO A 97 9.05 13.68 -21.64
C PRO A 97 8.39 15.05 -21.83
N GLU A 98 7.66 15.54 -20.83
CA GLU A 98 6.92 16.82 -20.90
C GLU A 98 7.75 18.02 -20.40
N ASP A 99 8.75 17.77 -19.53
CA ASP A 99 9.66 18.80 -19.01
C ASP A 99 11.09 18.26 -18.88
N ARG A 100 11.95 18.63 -19.81
CA ARG A 100 13.37 18.19 -19.83
C ARG A 100 14.19 18.62 -18.62
N ARG A 101 13.70 19.53 -17.79
CA ARG A 101 14.35 19.99 -16.56
C ARG A 101 14.01 19.11 -15.35
N ALA A 102 12.97 18.28 -15.46
CA ALA A 102 12.51 17.40 -14.40
C ALA A 102 12.82 15.95 -14.74
N TYR A 103 12.90 15.14 -13.69
CA TYR A 103 12.99 13.68 -13.79
C TYR A 103 11.61 13.05 -13.58
N ALA A 104 11.38 11.96 -14.30
CA ALA A 104 10.24 11.09 -14.10
C ALA A 104 10.71 9.70 -13.66
N LEU A 105 9.87 9.02 -12.91
CA LEU A 105 10.10 7.68 -12.41
C LEU A 105 9.49 6.67 -13.37
N VAL A 106 10.25 5.63 -13.67
CA VAL A 106 9.80 4.49 -14.50
C VAL A 106 10.15 3.18 -13.81
N ALA A 107 9.30 2.19 -13.92
CA ALA A 107 9.59 0.86 -13.40
C ALA A 107 10.49 0.10 -14.38
N THR A 108 11.56 -0.50 -13.86
CA THR A 108 12.40 -1.43 -14.62
C THR A 108 11.65 -2.74 -14.92
N PRO A 109 12.13 -3.58 -15.84
CA PRO A 109 11.59 -4.92 -16.02
C PRO A 109 11.57 -5.74 -14.71
N GLY A 110 12.62 -5.60 -13.89
CA GLY A 110 12.68 -6.19 -12.54
C GLY A 110 11.62 -5.65 -11.61
N GLY A 111 11.42 -4.33 -11.60
CA GLY A 111 10.37 -3.67 -10.82
C GLY A 111 8.96 -4.13 -11.22
N LYS A 112 8.69 -4.29 -12.51
CA LYS A 112 7.42 -4.82 -13.01
C LYS A 112 7.17 -6.26 -12.56
N ARG A 113 8.21 -7.11 -12.57
CA ARG A 113 8.09 -8.49 -12.05
C ARG A 113 7.83 -8.50 -10.56
N LEU A 114 8.57 -7.71 -9.80
CA LEU A 114 8.39 -7.58 -8.35
C LEU A 114 6.99 -7.10 -7.99
N GLN A 115 6.49 -6.08 -8.70
CA GLN A 115 5.13 -5.57 -8.48
C GLN A 115 4.07 -6.66 -8.69
N ARG A 116 4.19 -7.48 -9.75
CA ARG A 116 3.25 -8.59 -9.97
C ARG A 116 3.28 -9.62 -8.84
N SER A 117 4.47 -9.97 -8.36
CA SER A 117 4.61 -10.90 -7.22
C SER A 117 4.01 -10.31 -5.95
N ALA A 118 4.31 -9.04 -5.66
CA ALA A 118 3.76 -8.33 -4.52
C ALA A 118 2.24 -8.16 -4.60
N ALA A 119 1.69 -7.89 -5.79
CA ALA A 119 0.25 -7.81 -6.00
C ALA A 119 -0.45 -9.13 -5.70
N ALA A 120 0.16 -10.27 -6.04
CA ALA A 120 -0.36 -11.59 -5.68
C ALA A 120 -0.39 -11.82 -4.16
N VAL A 121 0.66 -11.40 -3.46
CA VAL A 121 0.74 -11.43 -1.99
C VAL A 121 -0.36 -10.54 -1.39
N MET A 122 -0.50 -9.31 -1.86
CA MET A 122 -1.50 -8.36 -1.35
C MET A 122 -2.95 -8.83 -1.58
N ARG A 123 -3.24 -9.48 -2.71
CA ARG A 123 -4.56 -10.10 -2.92
C ARG A 123 -4.89 -11.16 -1.87
N LYS A 124 -3.91 -12.00 -1.49
CA LYS A 124 -4.09 -13.00 -0.44
C LYS A 124 -4.34 -12.35 0.93
N VAL A 125 -3.56 -11.33 1.28
CA VAL A 125 -3.73 -10.58 2.53
C VAL A 125 -5.12 -9.95 2.60
N GLN A 126 -5.56 -9.26 1.54
CA GLN A 126 -6.89 -8.67 1.46
C GLN A 126 -8.00 -9.73 1.56
N SER A 127 -7.87 -10.81 0.81
CA SER A 127 -8.86 -11.89 0.84
C SER A 127 -9.03 -12.49 2.23
N ALA A 128 -7.91 -12.74 2.92
CA ALA A 128 -7.93 -13.23 4.29
C ALA A 128 -8.54 -12.23 5.27
N ALA A 129 -8.13 -10.96 5.20
CA ALA A 129 -8.60 -9.91 6.10
C ALA A 129 -10.10 -9.64 5.95
N LEU A 130 -10.63 -9.75 4.73
CA LEU A 130 -12.03 -9.50 4.41
C LEU A 130 -12.87 -10.79 4.32
N SER A 131 -12.32 -11.93 4.74
CA SER A 131 -13.02 -13.21 4.67
C SER A 131 -14.36 -13.26 5.41
N PRO A 132 -14.58 -12.51 6.51
CA PRO A 132 -15.89 -12.46 7.17
C PRO A 132 -16.99 -11.77 6.35
N LEU A 133 -16.63 -11.01 5.31
CA LEU A 133 -17.57 -10.29 4.46
C LEU A 133 -17.92 -11.08 3.20
N THR A 134 -19.17 -11.01 2.79
CA THR A 134 -19.62 -11.49 1.47
C THR A 134 -19.00 -10.67 0.34
N ALA A 135 -19.08 -11.17 -0.89
CA ALA A 135 -18.56 -10.46 -2.05
C ALA A 135 -19.25 -9.08 -2.27
N ASP A 136 -20.56 -9.01 -2.00
CA ASP A 136 -21.31 -7.76 -2.10
C ASP A 136 -20.90 -6.75 -1.03
N GLU A 137 -20.77 -7.20 0.21
CA GLU A 137 -20.29 -6.35 1.32
C GLU A 137 -18.88 -5.81 1.09
N ARG A 138 -17.97 -6.61 0.51
CA ARG A 138 -16.62 -6.15 0.15
C ARG A 138 -16.66 -5.06 -0.91
N ARG A 139 -17.50 -5.21 -1.94
CA ARG A 139 -17.68 -4.18 -2.99
C ARG A 139 -18.24 -2.89 -2.41
N GLU A 140 -19.23 -3.01 -1.54
CA GLU A 140 -19.84 -1.83 -0.90
C GLU A 140 -18.85 -1.13 0.06
N LEU A 141 -18.09 -1.88 0.86
CA LEU A 141 -17.04 -1.33 1.71
C LEU A 141 -16.00 -0.57 0.86
N GLN A 142 -15.54 -1.16 -0.24
CA GLN A 142 -14.58 -0.52 -1.13
C GLN A 142 -15.15 0.78 -1.72
N ARG A 143 -16.40 0.78 -2.14
CA ARG A 143 -17.09 1.97 -2.65
C ARG A 143 -17.16 3.08 -1.61
N MET A 144 -17.56 2.75 -0.38
CA MET A 144 -17.68 3.72 0.72
C MET A 144 -16.31 4.30 1.10
N LEU A 145 -15.28 3.46 1.24
CA LEU A 145 -13.93 3.91 1.56
C LEU A 145 -13.35 4.82 0.47
N ARG A 146 -13.62 4.52 -0.81
CA ARG A 146 -13.20 5.37 -1.92
C ARG A 146 -13.81 6.77 -1.82
N ILE A 147 -15.12 6.88 -1.56
CA ILE A 147 -15.80 8.16 -1.37
C ILE A 147 -15.11 8.95 -0.25
N LEU A 148 -14.86 8.33 0.90
CA LEU A 148 -14.23 9.01 2.04
C LEU A 148 -12.81 9.49 1.73
N VAL A 149 -12.04 8.73 0.96
CA VAL A 149 -10.67 9.10 0.58
C VAL A 149 -10.64 10.20 -0.48
N GLU A 150 -11.57 10.20 -1.43
CA GLU A 150 -11.59 11.13 -2.56
C GLU A 150 -12.23 12.49 -2.21
N THR A 151 -13.08 12.55 -1.17
CA THR A 151 -13.80 13.76 -0.76
C THR A 151 -13.23 14.47 0.47
N GLY A 152 -12.19 13.91 1.09
CA GLY A 152 -11.55 14.44 2.31
C GLY A 152 -10.34 15.34 2.05
#